data_3af8fa7071e3599acdb297139669ebbd
#
_entry.id   3af8fa7071e3599acdb297139669ebbd
#
_cell.length_a   1.000
_cell.length_b   1.000
_cell.length_c   1.000
_cell.angle_alpha   90.00
_cell.angle_beta   90.00
_cell.angle_gamma   90.00
#
_symmetry.space_group_name_H-M   'P 1'
#
loop_
_entity.id
_entity.type
_entity.pdbx_description
1 polymer ?
#
loop_
_entity_poly.entity_id
_entity_poly.type
_entity_poly.pdbx_seq_one_letter_code
_entity_poly.pdbx_strand_id
1 'polypeptide(L)'
;MIKKFLYYLKLIWKNRKSRVGLIITVFYSIIAAMGNIVFPKSYTLFPSPQTILMPPQLHNFYLLFGTGPFAESILVQLVQGARSVIIVSFLAGLFSTVIGMVVGIVSGYLGGVIDNILMGITDIVL
;
A
#
# COMPACT_ATOMS: atom_id res chain seq x y z
N MET A 1 -15.89 -15.86 18.84
CA MET A 1 -14.92 -15.08 18.07
C MET A 1 -15.55 -13.87 17.36
N ILE A 2 -16.67 -14.04 16.68
CA ILE A 2 -17.37 -12.99 15.90
C ILE A 2 -17.79 -11.78 16.73
N LYS A 3 -18.30 -11.97 17.96
CA LYS A 3 -18.72 -10.87 18.86
C LYS A 3 -17.56 -9.95 19.27
N LYS A 4 -16.36 -10.50 19.47
CA LYS A 4 -15.16 -9.71 19.79
C LYS A 4 -14.71 -8.88 18.56
N PHE A 5 -14.76 -9.47 17.37
CA PHE A 5 -14.43 -8.78 16.12
C PHE A 5 -15.36 -7.59 15.83
N LEU A 6 -16.68 -7.79 16.02
CA LEU A 6 -17.69 -6.72 15.91
C LEU A 6 -17.48 -5.61 16.95
N TYR A 7 -17.06 -5.95 18.15
CA TYR A 7 -16.74 -4.98 19.19
C TYR A 7 -15.56 -4.09 18.80
N TYR A 8 -14.46 -4.68 18.27
CA TYR A 8 -13.30 -3.92 17.79
C TYR A 8 -13.64 -3.05 16.57
N LEU A 9 -14.46 -3.54 15.65
CA LEU A 9 -14.98 -2.74 14.54
C LEU A 9 -15.75 -1.52 15.04
N LYS A 10 -16.63 -1.71 16.02
CA LYS A 10 -17.41 -0.60 16.62
C LYS A 10 -16.50 0.42 17.31
N LEU A 11 -15.40 -0.03 17.92
CA LEU A 11 -14.40 0.86 18.55
C LEU A 11 -13.67 1.72 17.51
N ILE A 12 -13.27 1.11 16.39
CA ILE A 12 -12.64 1.80 15.25
C ILE A 12 -13.58 2.85 14.65
N TRP A 13 -14.87 2.52 14.51
CA TRP A 13 -15.87 3.47 13.99
C TRP A 13 -16.14 4.64 14.91
N LYS A 14 -15.92 4.52 16.21
CA LYS A 14 -16.11 5.58 17.20
C LYS A 14 -15.06 6.68 17.06
N ASN A 15 -13.85 6.36 16.60
CA ASN A 15 -12.77 7.33 16.46
C ASN A 15 -12.73 7.87 15.02
N ARG A 16 -12.88 9.19 14.83
CA ARG A 16 -12.89 9.84 13.50
C ARG A 16 -11.62 9.56 12.70
N LYS A 17 -10.45 9.60 13.34
CA LYS A 17 -9.15 9.36 12.68
C LYS A 17 -9.02 7.91 12.19
N SER A 18 -9.42 6.94 13.01
CA SER A 18 -9.39 5.52 12.66
C SER A 18 -10.36 5.17 11.54
N ARG A 19 -11.52 5.83 11.49
CA ARG A 19 -12.52 5.65 10.43
C ARG A 19 -11.97 6.09 9.08
N VAL A 20 -11.34 7.27 9.01
CA VAL A 20 -10.75 7.79 7.77
C VAL A 20 -9.64 6.86 7.28
N GLY A 21 -8.74 6.43 8.17
CA GLY A 21 -7.68 5.49 7.82
C GLY A 21 -8.23 4.15 7.27
N LEU A 22 -9.27 3.61 7.92
CA LEU A 22 -9.89 2.36 7.49
C LEU A 22 -10.56 2.51 6.11
N ILE A 23 -11.29 3.62 5.88
CA ILE A 23 -11.92 3.90 4.58
C ILE A 23 -10.87 3.97 3.47
N ILE A 24 -9.78 4.70 3.68
CA ILE A 24 -8.70 4.82 2.70
C ILE A 24 -8.07 3.46 2.41
N THR A 25 -7.78 2.68 3.44
CA THR A 25 -7.16 1.35 3.29
C THR A 25 -8.08 0.39 2.53
N VAL A 26 -9.37 0.34 2.89
CA VAL A 26 -10.36 -0.51 2.21
C VAL A 26 -10.54 -0.07 0.76
N PHE A 27 -10.66 1.23 0.49
CA PHE A 27 -10.79 1.78 -0.85
C PHE A 27 -9.58 1.39 -1.73
N TYR A 28 -8.37 1.57 -1.20
CA TYR A 28 -7.15 1.21 -1.92
C TYR A 28 -7.03 -0.31 -2.15
N SER A 29 -7.46 -1.12 -1.18
CA SER A 29 -7.50 -2.58 -1.30
C SER A 29 -8.48 -3.05 -2.37
N ILE A 30 -9.64 -2.40 -2.50
CA ILE A 30 -10.62 -2.69 -3.54
C ILE A 30 -10.05 -2.35 -4.92
N ILE A 31 -9.42 -1.19 -5.08
CA ILE A 31 -8.76 -0.80 -6.34
C ILE A 31 -7.69 -1.82 -6.72
N ALA A 32 -6.85 -2.25 -5.77
CA ALA A 32 -5.81 -3.23 -6.03
C ALA A 32 -6.36 -4.62 -6.41
N ALA A 33 -7.47 -5.04 -5.81
CA ALA A 33 -8.13 -6.31 -6.14
C ALA A 33 -8.82 -6.26 -7.50
N MET A 34 -9.51 -5.18 -7.81
CA MET A 34 -10.25 -5.01 -9.05
C MET A 34 -9.38 -4.61 -10.24
N GLY A 35 -8.22 -4.01 -9.99
CA GLY A 35 -7.36 -3.42 -11.02
C GLY A 35 -7.01 -4.39 -12.16
N ASN A 36 -6.76 -5.65 -11.85
CA ASN A 36 -6.42 -6.68 -12.85
C ASN A 36 -7.62 -7.16 -13.67
N ILE A 37 -8.84 -7.00 -13.14
CA ILE A 37 -10.10 -7.40 -13.79
C ILE A 37 -10.59 -6.28 -14.70
N VAL A 38 -10.52 -5.05 -14.21
CA VAL A 38 -11.04 -3.86 -14.91
C VAL A 38 -10.05 -3.35 -15.97
N PHE A 39 -8.74 -3.49 -15.69
CA PHE A 39 -7.67 -3.03 -16.57
C PHE A 39 -6.72 -4.18 -16.92
N PRO A 40 -7.07 -5.05 -17.87
CA PRO A 40 -6.16 -6.10 -18.33
C PRO A 40 -4.89 -5.47 -18.91
N LYS A 41 -3.76 -6.17 -18.77
CA LYS A 41 -2.40 -5.68 -19.12
C LYS A 41 -2.21 -5.26 -20.58
N SER A 42 -3.18 -5.49 -21.44
CA SER A 42 -3.15 -5.16 -22.88
C SER A 42 -3.62 -3.75 -23.24
N TYR A 43 -3.91 -2.88 -22.26
CA TYR A 43 -4.24 -1.47 -22.54
C TYR A 43 -2.98 -0.59 -22.64
N THR A 44 -2.04 -0.99 -23.45
CA THR A 44 -1.02 -0.09 -23.99
C THR A 44 -1.60 0.52 -25.25
N LEU A 45 -1.79 1.83 -25.26
CA LEU A 45 -2.03 2.55 -26.51
C LEU A 45 -0.82 2.31 -27.40
N PHE A 46 -1.04 2.03 -28.69
CA PHE A 46 0.06 1.89 -29.62
C PHE A 46 0.88 3.20 -29.60
N PRO A 47 2.20 3.13 -29.36
CA PRO A 47 3.02 4.32 -29.29
C PRO A 47 3.01 5.01 -30.67
N SER A 48 2.36 6.15 -30.72
CA SER A 48 2.42 7.09 -31.84
C SER A 48 2.84 8.45 -31.30
N PRO A 49 3.45 9.30 -32.11
CA PRO A 49 3.84 10.65 -31.66
C PRO A 49 2.67 11.45 -31.07
N GLN A 50 1.44 11.12 -31.47
CA GLN A 50 0.23 11.77 -31.00
C GLN A 50 -0.31 11.22 -29.68
N THR A 51 0.10 10.01 -29.27
CA THR A 51 -0.35 9.35 -28.04
C THR A 51 0.64 9.49 -26.89
N ILE A 52 1.83 10.00 -27.17
CA ILE A 52 2.89 10.24 -26.17
C ILE A 52 2.63 11.57 -25.47
N LEU A 53 2.69 11.57 -24.13
CA LEU A 53 2.53 12.77 -23.28
C LEU A 53 1.23 13.54 -23.55
N MET A 54 0.15 12.83 -23.82
CA MET A 54 -1.16 13.47 -23.96
C MET A 54 -1.60 14.11 -22.64
N PRO A 55 -2.15 15.34 -22.68
CA PRO A 55 -2.68 15.98 -21.50
C PRO A 55 -3.91 15.22 -20.96
N PRO A 56 -4.27 15.41 -19.69
CA PRO A 56 -5.48 14.84 -19.10
C PRO A 56 -6.73 15.18 -19.92
N GLN A 57 -7.55 14.18 -20.21
CA GLN A 57 -8.79 14.33 -21.00
C GLN A 57 -9.97 13.73 -20.23
N LEU A 58 -10.97 14.56 -19.92
CA LEU A 58 -12.18 14.14 -19.21
C LEU A 58 -13.14 13.29 -20.05
N HIS A 59 -12.98 13.33 -21.37
CA HIS A 59 -13.86 12.62 -22.30
C HIS A 59 -13.56 11.12 -22.40
N ASN A 60 -12.35 10.71 -22.05
CA ASN A 60 -11.93 9.31 -22.06
C ASN A 60 -11.44 8.91 -20.67
N PHE A 61 -12.13 7.93 -20.05
CA PHE A 61 -11.82 7.45 -18.71
C PHE A 61 -10.35 6.98 -18.57
N TYR A 62 -9.80 6.36 -19.60
CA TYR A 62 -8.40 5.90 -19.61
C TYR A 62 -7.38 7.04 -19.69
N LEU A 63 -7.77 8.19 -20.19
CA LEU A 63 -6.92 9.36 -20.37
C LEU A 63 -7.15 10.44 -19.30
N LEU A 64 -7.86 10.11 -18.22
CA LEU A 64 -8.16 11.04 -17.12
C LEU A 64 -6.92 11.71 -16.53
N PHE A 65 -5.79 10.99 -16.47
CA PHE A 65 -4.49 11.51 -16.02
C PHE A 65 -3.48 11.68 -17.16
N GLY A 66 -3.93 11.54 -18.40
CA GLY A 66 -3.06 11.60 -19.57
C GLY A 66 -2.25 10.33 -19.81
N THR A 67 -1.22 10.45 -20.65
CA THR A 67 -0.32 9.34 -21.03
C THR A 67 1.13 9.65 -20.66
N GLY A 68 1.87 8.58 -20.37
CA GLY A 68 3.30 8.64 -20.10
C GLY A 68 4.17 8.66 -21.40
N PRO A 69 5.51 8.62 -21.22
CA PRO A 69 6.47 8.65 -22.33
C PRO A 69 6.35 7.47 -23.32
N PHE A 70 5.78 6.35 -22.87
CA PHE A 70 5.57 5.14 -23.67
C PHE A 70 4.12 4.99 -24.17
N ALA A 71 3.36 6.10 -24.20
CA ALA A 71 1.93 6.12 -24.55
C ALA A 71 1.05 5.26 -23.60
N GLU A 72 1.52 4.99 -22.39
CA GLU A 72 0.79 4.23 -21.38
C GLU A 72 -0.16 5.15 -20.62
N SER A 73 -1.37 4.70 -20.36
CA SER A 73 -2.30 5.43 -19.50
C SER A 73 -1.78 5.48 -18.07
N ILE A 74 -1.59 6.68 -17.53
CA ILE A 74 -1.13 6.89 -16.15
C ILE A 74 -2.13 6.30 -15.15
N LEU A 75 -3.44 6.39 -15.44
CA LEU A 75 -4.48 5.79 -14.60
C LEU A 75 -4.34 4.28 -14.53
N VAL A 76 -4.11 3.62 -15.66
CA VAL A 76 -3.94 2.16 -15.71
C VAL A 76 -2.68 1.73 -14.95
N GLN A 77 -1.56 2.43 -15.11
CA GLN A 77 -0.33 2.17 -14.35
C GLN A 77 -0.56 2.31 -12.84
N LEU A 78 -1.26 3.36 -12.41
CA LEU A 78 -1.54 3.62 -11.00
C LEU A 78 -2.38 2.48 -10.39
N VAL A 79 -3.40 2.03 -11.09
CA VAL A 79 -4.27 0.94 -10.63
C VAL A 79 -3.55 -0.41 -10.62
N GLN A 80 -2.76 -0.70 -11.64
CA GLN A 80 -1.95 -1.92 -11.68
C GLN A 80 -0.82 -1.92 -10.63
N GLY A 81 -0.19 -0.77 -10.42
CA GLY A 81 0.82 -0.58 -9.39
C GLY A 81 0.28 -0.75 -7.97
N ALA A 82 -0.97 -0.39 -7.72
CA ALA A 82 -1.61 -0.50 -6.40
C ALA A 82 -1.54 -1.93 -5.83
N ARG A 83 -1.69 -2.95 -6.66
CA ARG A 83 -1.59 -4.35 -6.23
C ARG A 83 -0.19 -4.70 -5.72
N SER A 84 0.83 -4.33 -6.47
CA SER A 84 2.24 -4.58 -6.09
C SER A 84 2.60 -3.85 -4.81
N VAL A 85 2.16 -2.60 -4.68
CA VAL A 85 2.38 -1.79 -3.47
C VAL A 85 1.74 -2.44 -2.24
N ILE A 86 0.50 -2.93 -2.32
CA ILE A 86 -0.17 -3.59 -1.18
C ILE A 86 0.55 -4.87 -0.78
N ILE A 87 0.93 -5.71 -1.75
CA ILE A 87 1.64 -6.97 -1.45
C ILE A 87 2.99 -6.68 -0.78
N VAL A 88 3.77 -5.78 -1.35
CA VAL A 88 5.09 -5.43 -0.80
C VAL A 88 4.95 -4.79 0.58
N SER A 89 4.01 -3.87 0.76
CA SER A 89 3.78 -3.22 2.06
C SER A 89 3.32 -4.19 3.13
N PHE A 90 2.46 -5.16 2.77
CA PHE A 90 2.01 -6.19 3.70
C PHE A 90 3.17 -7.09 4.13
N LEU A 91 3.97 -7.57 3.17
CA LEU A 91 5.14 -8.40 3.47
C LEU A 91 6.17 -7.62 4.30
N ALA A 92 6.49 -6.39 3.92
CA ALA A 92 7.41 -5.55 4.67
C ALA A 92 6.94 -5.31 6.11
N GLY A 93 5.66 -5.00 6.30
CA GLY A 93 5.06 -4.82 7.62
C GLY A 93 5.09 -6.10 8.45
N LEU A 94 4.84 -7.25 7.84
CA LEU A 94 4.89 -8.55 8.51
C LEU A 94 6.33 -8.88 8.96
N PHE A 95 7.30 -8.74 8.07
CA PHE A 95 8.71 -8.97 8.41
C PHE A 95 9.20 -8.00 9.48
N SER A 96 8.89 -6.72 9.36
CA SER A 96 9.25 -5.71 10.35
C SER A 96 8.67 -6.03 11.73
N THR A 97 7.41 -6.45 11.78
CA THR A 97 6.74 -6.82 13.04
C THR A 97 7.39 -8.06 13.66
N VAL A 98 7.68 -9.10 12.88
CA VAL A 98 8.33 -10.33 13.37
C VAL A 98 9.72 -10.02 13.89
N ILE A 99 10.52 -9.28 13.14
CA ILE A 99 11.87 -8.89 13.56
C ILE A 99 11.81 -8.06 14.84
N GLY A 100 10.95 -7.03 14.87
CA GLY A 100 10.79 -6.19 16.05
C GLY A 100 10.34 -6.97 17.29
N MET A 101 9.43 -7.96 17.10
CA MET A 101 8.99 -8.82 18.17
C MET A 101 10.14 -9.72 18.70
N VAL A 102 10.91 -10.34 17.82
CA VAL A 102 12.06 -11.18 18.19
C VAL A 102 13.10 -10.34 18.93
N VAL A 103 13.48 -9.20 18.37
CA VAL A 103 14.45 -8.28 18.99
C VAL A 103 13.93 -7.80 20.34
N GLY A 104 12.67 -7.39 20.44
CA GLY A 104 12.08 -6.92 21.69
C GLY A 104 12.02 -8.00 22.76
N ILE A 105 11.69 -9.27 22.42
CA ILE A 105 11.68 -10.39 23.38
C ILE A 105 13.10 -10.72 23.84
N VAL A 106 14.05 -10.80 22.92
CA VAL A 106 15.45 -11.10 23.25
C VAL A 106 16.07 -10.01 24.12
N SER A 107 15.85 -8.75 23.77
CA SER A 107 16.30 -7.59 24.53
C SER A 107 15.67 -7.57 25.94
N GLY A 108 14.37 -7.74 26.03
CA GLY A 108 13.67 -7.75 27.32
C GLY A 108 14.00 -8.93 28.22
N TYR A 109 14.34 -10.11 27.65
CA TYR A 109 14.70 -11.30 28.43
C TYR A 109 16.14 -11.30 28.90
N LEU A 110 17.08 -10.90 28.05
CA LEU A 110 18.52 -10.92 28.37
C LEU A 110 18.96 -9.65 29.10
N GLY A 111 18.35 -8.51 28.84
CA GLY A 111 18.63 -7.24 29.51
C GLY A 111 20.09 -6.75 29.40
N GLY A 112 20.45 -5.77 30.19
CA GLY A 112 21.84 -5.33 30.40
C GLY A 112 22.57 -4.90 29.11
N VAL A 113 23.74 -5.48 28.86
CA VAL A 113 24.63 -5.10 27.74
C VAL A 113 24.01 -5.42 26.38
N ILE A 114 23.24 -6.52 26.27
CA ILE A 114 22.60 -6.95 25.01
C ILE A 114 21.49 -5.99 24.62
N ASP A 115 20.70 -5.55 25.57
CA ASP A 115 19.67 -4.55 25.37
C ASP A 115 20.27 -3.23 24.87
N ASN A 116 21.32 -2.74 25.50
CA ASN A 116 22.00 -1.52 25.11
C ASN A 116 22.59 -1.59 23.67
N ILE A 117 23.13 -2.75 23.28
CA ILE A 117 23.66 -2.95 21.91
C ILE A 117 22.53 -2.98 20.90
N LEU A 118 21.46 -3.72 21.17
CA LEU A 118 20.30 -3.84 20.28
C LEU A 118 19.58 -2.49 20.11
N MET A 119 19.38 -1.74 21.20
CA MET A 119 18.86 -0.38 21.16
C MET A 119 19.76 0.55 20.37
N GLY A 120 21.09 0.50 20.61
CA GLY A 120 22.04 1.31 19.86
C GLY A 120 22.03 1.04 18.35
N ILE A 121 21.89 -0.22 17.93
CA ILE A 121 21.75 -0.58 16.51
C ILE A 121 20.42 -0.04 15.96
N THR A 122 19.34 -0.17 16.71
CA THR A 122 18.02 0.33 16.30
C THR A 122 18.04 1.86 16.12
N ASP A 123 18.66 2.59 17.02
CA ASP A 123 18.80 4.06 16.95
C ASP A 123 19.66 4.53 15.77
N ILE A 124 20.63 3.72 15.33
CA ILE A 124 21.46 4.05 14.15
C ILE A 124 20.69 3.81 12.84
N VAL A 125 19.79 2.82 12.82
CA VAL A 125 19.02 2.46 11.61
C VAL A 125 17.81 3.37 11.41
N LEU A 126 17.29 3.99 12.45
CA LEU A 126 16.09 4.83 12.45
C LEU A 126 16.43 6.28 12.20
#